data_8429d266aa8b39568546b8e40e127afc
#
_entry.id   8429d266aa8b39568546b8e40e127afc
#
_cell.length_a   1.000
_cell.length_b   1.000
_cell.length_c   1.000
_cell.angle_alpha   90.00
_cell.angle_beta   90.00
_cell.angle_gamma   90.00
#
_symmetry.space_group_name_H-M   'P 1'
#
loop_
_entity.id
_entity.type
_entity.pdbx_description
1 polymer ?
#
loop_
_entity_poly.entity_id
_entity_poly.type
_entity_poly.pdbx_seq_one_letter_code
_entity_poly.pdbx_strand_id
1 'polypeptide(L)'
;MCRVNVASHFKGWAKPGPVPPGLVDGLTIASDETLDAISGHFRLFQLREGHRFSTDDILTAWYGTSWCPTARTALDLGSGIGTVGMICAWR
;
A
#
# COMPACT_ATOMS: atom_id res chain seq x y z
N MET A 1 1.96 21.29 3.40
CA MET A 1 2.13 21.40 1.94
C MET A 1 2.91 20.21 1.43
N CYS A 2 2.34 19.47 0.50
CA CYS A 2 3.03 18.31 -0.08
C CYS A 2 4.08 18.79 -1.08
N ARG A 3 5.33 18.47 -0.82
CA ARG A 3 6.39 18.68 -1.82
C ARG A 3 6.38 17.53 -2.80
N VAL A 4 6.32 17.85 -4.08
CA VAL A 4 6.50 16.87 -5.14
C VAL A 4 8.01 16.65 -5.30
N ASN A 5 8.44 15.40 -5.10
CA ASN A 5 9.82 15.02 -5.37
C ASN A 5 9.97 14.70 -6.85
N VAL A 6 10.80 15.48 -7.55
CA VAL A 6 11.04 15.31 -8.99
C VAL A 6 11.54 13.90 -9.31
N ALA A 7 12.35 13.30 -8.43
CA ALA A 7 12.88 11.94 -8.61
C ALA A 7 11.79 10.85 -8.53
N SER A 8 10.59 11.17 -8.05
CA SER A 8 9.49 10.23 -7.93
C SER A 8 8.45 10.34 -9.05
N HIS A 9 8.80 10.96 -10.16
CA HIS A 9 7.92 11.01 -11.33
C HIS A 9 7.84 9.63 -12.01
N PHE A 10 6.63 9.26 -12.38
CA PHE A 10 6.37 8.08 -13.18
C PHE A 10 5.77 8.52 -14.51
N LYS A 11 6.49 8.26 -15.61
CA LYS A 11 6.08 8.68 -16.97
C LYS A 11 5.70 10.17 -17.03
N GLY A 12 6.46 11.02 -16.35
CA GLY A 12 6.20 12.46 -16.30
C GLY A 12 5.11 12.89 -15.29
N TRP A 13 4.54 11.94 -14.55
CA TRP A 13 3.52 12.23 -13.54
C TRP A 13 4.18 12.29 -12.17
N ALA A 14 3.88 13.33 -11.41
CA ALA A 14 4.35 13.43 -10.04
C ALA A 14 3.63 12.42 -9.15
N LYS A 15 4.38 11.70 -8.31
CA LYS A 15 3.79 10.87 -7.26
C LYS A 15 3.33 11.76 -6.12
N PRO A 16 2.08 11.67 -5.70
CA PRO A 16 1.63 12.39 -4.51
C PRO A 16 2.19 11.76 -3.24
N GLY A 17 2.53 12.60 -2.29
CA GLY A 17 2.95 12.16 -0.97
C GLY A 17 4.37 11.63 -0.89
N PRO A 18 4.79 11.19 0.29
CA PRO A 18 6.15 10.69 0.53
C PRO A 18 6.38 9.31 -0.09
N VAL A 19 7.62 9.05 -0.42
CA VAL A 19 8.07 7.72 -0.82
C VAL A 19 8.16 6.84 0.43
N PRO A 20 7.75 5.55 0.35
CA PRO A 20 7.92 4.66 1.49
C PRO A 20 9.38 4.63 1.95
N PRO A 21 9.63 4.51 3.26
CA PRO A 21 10.99 4.39 3.76
C PRO A 21 11.69 3.18 3.17
N GLY A 22 13.01 3.20 3.18
CA GLY A 22 13.81 2.03 2.84
C GLY A 22 13.56 0.86 3.79
N LEU A 23 14.25 -0.23 3.55
CA LEU A 23 14.16 -1.39 4.43
C LEU A 23 14.65 -0.99 5.83
N VAL A 24 13.84 -1.31 6.85
CA VAL A 24 14.22 -1.06 8.24
C VAL A 24 15.27 -2.07 8.67
N ASP A 25 16.24 -1.63 9.47
CA ASP A 25 17.28 -2.53 10.01
C ASP A 25 16.64 -3.72 10.73
N GLY A 26 17.16 -4.91 10.45
CA GLY A 26 16.65 -6.16 11.02
C GLY A 26 15.54 -6.82 10.20
N LEU A 27 15.03 -6.17 9.15
CA LEU A 27 14.11 -6.80 8.21
C LEU A 27 14.89 -7.43 7.06
N THR A 28 14.54 -8.66 6.74
CA THR A 28 15.09 -9.38 5.58
C THR A 28 13.97 -9.80 4.65
N ILE A 29 14.26 -9.78 3.35
CA ILE A 29 13.32 -10.26 2.34
C ILE A 29 13.71 -11.69 2.03
N ALA A 30 12.79 -12.64 2.22
CA ALA A 30 13.05 -14.05 1.87
C ALA A 30 13.20 -14.20 0.34
N SER A 31 13.82 -15.30 -0.08
CA SER A 31 14.09 -15.54 -1.50
C SER A 31 12.83 -15.68 -2.34
N ASP A 32 11.73 -16.11 -1.74
CA ASP A 32 10.42 -16.28 -2.37
C ASP A 32 9.49 -15.07 -2.19
N GLU A 33 10.00 -13.99 -1.60
CA GLU A 33 9.22 -12.78 -1.31
C GLU A 33 9.71 -11.57 -2.10
N THR A 34 8.83 -10.59 -2.19
CA THR A 34 9.14 -9.23 -2.62
C THR A 34 8.64 -8.23 -1.59
N LEU A 35 9.22 -7.05 -1.57
CA LEU A 35 8.76 -5.93 -0.75
C LEU A 35 8.33 -4.82 -1.68
N ASP A 36 7.02 -4.66 -1.81
CA ASP A 36 6.44 -3.81 -2.84
C ASP A 36 5.73 -2.59 -2.24
N ALA A 37 5.91 -1.44 -2.88
CA ALA A 37 5.22 -0.22 -2.50
C ALA A 37 3.76 -0.27 -2.96
N ILE A 38 2.83 0.00 -2.04
CA ILE A 38 1.40 -0.03 -2.34
C ILE A 38 0.88 1.36 -2.69
N SER A 39 1.13 2.34 -1.84
CA SER A 39 0.55 3.67 -2.01
C SER A 39 1.56 4.81 -2.06
N GLY A 40 2.83 4.50 -1.97
CA GLY A 40 3.89 5.49 -1.77
C GLY A 40 4.17 5.81 -0.31
N HIS A 41 3.40 5.27 0.62
CA HIS A 41 3.55 5.53 2.05
C HIS A 41 3.98 4.31 2.86
N PHE A 42 3.73 3.12 2.36
CA PHE A 42 4.14 1.88 3.01
C PHE A 42 4.42 0.79 1.98
N ARG A 43 5.07 -0.26 2.45
CA ARG A 43 5.41 -1.43 1.63
C ARG A 43 4.78 -2.67 2.23
N LEU A 44 4.55 -3.65 1.37
CA LEU A 44 3.96 -4.92 1.72
C LEU A 44 4.87 -6.06 1.29
N PHE A 45 5.14 -6.99 2.20
CA PHE A 45 5.76 -8.25 1.83
C PHE A 45 4.75 -9.14 1.11
N GLN A 46 5.16 -9.70 0.00
CA GLN A 46 4.32 -10.61 -0.78
C GLN A 46 5.15 -11.79 -1.28
N LEU A 47 4.52 -12.93 -1.43
CA LEU A 47 5.15 -14.06 -2.12
C LEU A 47 5.32 -13.70 -3.61
N ARG A 48 6.43 -14.13 -4.19
CA ARG A 48 6.67 -13.97 -5.64
C ARG A 48 5.63 -14.73 -6.45
N GLU A 49 5.30 -15.92 -5.98
CA GLU A 49 4.27 -16.77 -6.57
C GLU A 49 3.15 -16.99 -5.54
N GLY A 50 1.92 -16.81 -5.95
CA GLY A 50 0.77 -16.89 -5.08
C GLY A 50 -0.15 -15.69 -5.25
N HIS A 51 -1.02 -15.49 -4.27
CA HIS A 51 -1.91 -14.34 -4.28
C HIS A 51 -1.14 -13.07 -3.95
N ARG A 52 -1.24 -12.10 -4.82
CA ARG A 52 -0.60 -10.80 -4.68
C ARG A 52 -1.66 -9.70 -4.73
N PHE A 53 -1.33 -8.50 -4.21
CA PHE A 53 -2.28 -7.39 -4.29
C PHE A 53 -2.53 -6.99 -5.75
N SER A 54 -3.71 -6.44 -5.99
CA SER A 54 -4.11 -5.96 -7.31
C SER A 54 -4.67 -4.54 -7.22
N THR A 55 -4.89 -3.94 -8.38
CA THR A 55 -5.58 -2.64 -8.46
C THR A 55 -6.97 -2.70 -7.83
N ASP A 56 -7.64 -3.85 -7.89
CA ASP A 56 -8.94 -4.04 -7.26
C ASP A 56 -8.89 -3.85 -5.74
N ASP A 57 -7.83 -4.30 -5.09
CA ASP A 57 -7.63 -4.11 -3.66
C ASP A 57 -7.55 -2.62 -3.30
N ILE A 58 -6.82 -1.86 -4.10
CA ILE A 58 -6.66 -0.41 -3.91
C ILE A 58 -7.99 0.31 -4.14
N LEU A 59 -8.69 -0.04 -5.20
CA LEU A 59 -10.00 0.55 -5.52
C LEU A 59 -11.05 0.21 -4.47
N THR A 60 -11.05 -1.01 -3.97
CA THR A 60 -11.96 -1.45 -2.90
C THR A 60 -11.73 -0.66 -1.63
N ALA A 61 -10.48 -0.50 -1.22
CA ALA A 61 -10.13 0.28 -0.03
C ALA A 61 -10.48 1.75 -0.20
N TRP A 62 -10.20 2.33 -1.35
CA TRP A 62 -10.57 3.72 -1.66
C TRP A 62 -12.08 3.92 -1.59
N TYR A 63 -12.83 3.04 -2.22
CA TYR A 63 -14.29 3.11 -2.22
C TYR A 63 -14.87 2.99 -0.81
N GLY A 64 -14.42 1.98 -0.05
CA GLY A 64 -14.89 1.76 1.32
C GLY A 64 -14.60 2.94 2.24
N THR A 65 -13.39 3.49 2.19
CA THR A 65 -13.02 4.65 3.01
C THR A 65 -13.73 5.93 2.58
N SER A 66 -14.06 6.05 1.30
CA SER A 66 -14.83 7.18 0.78
C SER A 66 -16.30 7.13 1.25
N TRP A 67 -16.85 5.94 1.40
CA TRP A 67 -18.19 5.74 1.94
C TRP A 67 -18.30 6.03 3.43
N CYS A 68 -17.28 5.67 4.19
CA CYS A 68 -17.29 5.80 5.65
C CYS A 68 -16.02 6.53 6.13
N PRO A 69 -15.85 7.81 5.77
CA PRO A 69 -14.61 8.53 6.06
C PRO A 69 -14.36 8.76 7.55
N THR A 70 -15.37 8.61 8.39
CA THR A 70 -15.28 8.80 9.84
C THR A 70 -15.22 7.48 10.61
N ALA A 71 -15.19 6.34 9.92
CA ALA A 71 -15.11 5.04 10.58
C ALA A 71 -13.80 4.92 11.35
N ARG A 72 -13.89 4.40 12.58
CA ARG A 72 -12.72 4.16 13.44
C ARG A 72 -12.33 2.69 13.53
N THR A 73 -13.25 1.82 13.16
CA THR A 73 -13.04 0.37 13.16
C THR A 73 -13.54 -0.20 11.86
N ALA A 74 -12.89 -1.25 11.40
CA ALA A 74 -13.28 -1.95 10.21
C ALA A 74 -13.01 -3.45 10.37
N LEU A 75 -13.78 -4.26 9.66
CA LEU A 75 -13.59 -5.69 9.59
C LEU A 75 -13.41 -6.06 8.12
N ASP A 76 -12.28 -6.68 7.81
CA ASP A 76 -11.96 -7.15 6.46
C ASP A 76 -12.23 -8.65 6.36
N LEU A 77 -13.43 -9.00 5.89
CA LEU A 77 -13.82 -10.40 5.72
C LEU A 77 -13.11 -10.99 4.50
N GLY A 78 -12.48 -12.15 4.68
CA GLY A 78 -11.70 -12.77 3.62
C GLY A 78 -10.46 -11.95 3.26
N SER A 79 -9.75 -11.45 4.25
CA SER A 79 -8.68 -10.46 4.09
C SER A 79 -7.51 -10.91 3.20
N GLY A 80 -7.31 -12.21 3.00
CA GLY A 80 -6.17 -12.72 2.23
C GLY A 80 -4.85 -12.21 2.81
N ILE A 81 -4.05 -11.51 2.00
CA ILE A 81 -2.79 -10.93 2.44
C ILE A 81 -2.96 -9.61 3.23
N GLY A 82 -4.19 -9.16 3.42
CA GLY A 82 -4.50 -8.00 4.24
C GLY A 82 -4.38 -6.65 3.56
N THR A 83 -4.22 -6.60 2.25
CA THR A 83 -3.96 -5.34 1.52
C THR A 83 -5.08 -4.33 1.69
N VAL A 84 -6.33 -4.75 1.52
CA VAL A 84 -7.50 -3.85 1.65
C VAL A 84 -7.56 -3.25 3.05
N GLY A 85 -7.47 -4.10 4.08
CA GLY A 85 -7.49 -3.66 5.48
C GLY A 85 -6.34 -2.73 5.82
N MET A 86 -5.14 -3.01 5.32
CA MET A 86 -3.97 -2.16 5.54
C MET A 86 -4.14 -0.78 4.91
N ILE A 87 -4.66 -0.70 3.70
CA ILE A 87 -4.92 0.58 3.03
C ILE A 87 -6.00 1.36 3.78
N CYS A 88 -7.07 0.70 4.21
CA CYS A 88 -8.11 1.34 5.02
C CYS A 88 -7.55 1.89 6.32
N ALA A 89 -6.70 1.13 7.00
CA ALA A 89 -6.07 1.57 8.25
C ALA A 89 -5.12 2.75 8.06
N TRP A 90 -4.46 2.81 6.91
CA TRP A 90 -3.57 3.92 6.58
C TRP A 90 -4.34 5.22 6.28
N ARG A 91 -5.49 5.14 5.64
CA ARG A 91 -6.32 6.30 5.31
C ARG A 91 -7.02 6.89 6.51
#